data_de0d47f7d15ea1bc01fd9ebbb6b4224b
#
_entry.id   de0d47f7d15ea1bc01fd9ebbb6b4224b
#
_cell.length_a   1.000
_cell.length_b   1.000
_cell.length_c   1.000
_cell.angle_alpha   90.00
_cell.angle_beta   90.00
_cell.angle_gamma   90.00
#
_symmetry.space_group_name_H-M   'P 1'
#
loop_
_entity.id
_entity.type
_entity.pdbx_description
1 polymer ?
#
loop_
_entity_poly.entity_id
_entity_poly.type
_entity_poly.pdbx_seq_one_letter_code
_entity_poly.pdbx_strand_id
1 'polypeptide(L)'
;GEYWGHYNLREKINKHFVAQWEGVTKESEIDAIDILARTGTDDYVQNGSNKDWLELMEFCRTNDLNNPDSLRYVTDRLDVDNFFRHSIFEMIIGNKDMTNVRMYRVPGGKWKYLLFDVEAGFLSLDEEPISWYIKAKNAKRARFQHVHLSALLEVPQMRARFLELFGQMLENQFLWPDMEARFVQWENALEPLLPRHFTRWKGLTYKKWRINVDAVKYYARVRPLKVIDLISQRMKITKSERAQYFAAAEAVLQQNNQKK
;
A
#
# COMPACT_ATOMS: atom_id res chain seq x y z
N GLY A 1 35.79 14.69 -7.91
CA GLY A 1 35.00 13.70 -7.29
C GLY A 1 34.90 12.38 -8.03
N GLU A 2 34.86 11.31 -7.28
CA GLU A 2 34.66 9.97 -7.81
C GLU A 2 33.18 9.69 -8.04
N TYR A 3 32.82 9.02 -9.13
CA TYR A 3 31.44 8.65 -9.42
C TYR A 3 31.00 7.47 -8.52
N TRP A 4 29.91 7.66 -7.78
CA TRP A 4 29.38 6.64 -6.86
C TRP A 4 28.08 5.96 -7.34
N GLY A 5 27.37 6.51 -8.32
CA GLY A 5 26.17 5.90 -8.87
C GLY A 5 25.02 6.91 -9.09
N HIS A 6 23.84 6.39 -9.29
CA HIS A 6 22.60 7.16 -9.35
C HIS A 6 22.00 7.28 -7.97
N TYR A 7 21.51 8.45 -7.65
CA TYR A 7 20.84 8.73 -6.38
C TYR A 7 19.44 9.24 -6.64
N ASN A 8 18.48 8.72 -5.92
CA ASN A 8 17.15 9.30 -5.85
C ASN A 8 17.16 10.43 -4.83
N LEU A 9 16.80 11.64 -5.27
CA LEU A 9 16.46 12.68 -4.33
C LEU A 9 15.08 12.38 -3.76
N ARG A 10 15.02 12.09 -2.46
CA ARG A 10 13.78 11.73 -1.77
C ARG A 10 13.57 12.67 -0.60
N GLU A 11 12.32 13.07 -0.40
CA GLU A 11 11.94 13.71 0.86
C GLU A 11 11.95 12.65 1.98
N LYS A 12 12.55 13.00 3.11
CA LYS A 12 12.60 12.10 4.26
C LYS A 12 11.23 12.05 4.93
N ILE A 13 10.57 10.90 4.87
CA ILE A 13 9.27 10.68 5.53
C ILE A 13 9.49 10.60 7.04
N ASN A 14 9.24 11.71 7.73
CA ASN A 14 9.36 11.86 9.17
C ASN A 14 8.38 12.94 9.68
N LYS A 15 8.47 13.34 10.95
CA LYS A 15 7.62 14.38 11.52
C LYS A 15 7.63 15.72 10.77
N HIS A 16 8.76 16.11 10.17
CA HIS A 16 8.88 17.35 9.40
C HIS A 16 8.07 17.25 8.10
N PHE A 17 8.16 16.11 7.42
CA PHE A 17 7.31 15.80 6.27
C PHE A 17 5.82 15.92 6.65
N VAL A 18 5.41 15.25 7.72
CA VAL A 18 4.01 15.29 8.20
C VAL A 18 3.59 16.71 8.54
N ALA A 19 4.43 17.46 9.28
CA ALA A 19 4.13 18.84 9.64
C ALA A 19 3.92 19.74 8.43
N GLN A 20 4.76 19.60 7.42
CA GLN A 20 4.67 20.38 6.18
C GLN A 20 3.39 20.07 5.40
N TRP A 21 3.05 18.78 5.24
CA TRP A 21 1.88 18.36 4.45
C TRP A 21 0.55 18.57 5.16
N GLU A 22 0.52 18.48 6.49
CA GLU A 22 -0.68 18.67 7.30
C GLU A 22 -0.81 20.10 7.85
N GLY A 23 0.17 20.96 7.60
CA GLY A 23 0.16 22.37 8.08
C GLY A 23 0.30 22.48 9.61
N VAL A 24 0.99 21.56 10.27
CA VAL A 24 1.19 21.55 11.71
C VAL A 24 2.42 22.37 12.10
N THR A 25 2.24 23.34 12.98
CA THR A 25 3.33 24.21 13.44
C THR A 25 4.15 23.63 14.59
N LYS A 26 3.54 22.75 15.40
CA LYS A 26 4.18 22.11 16.55
C LYS A 26 4.48 20.64 16.26
N GLU A 27 5.60 20.40 15.62
CA GLU A 27 6.04 19.06 15.22
C GLU A 27 6.19 18.08 16.39
N SER A 28 6.45 18.57 17.61
CA SER A 28 6.57 17.75 18.80
C SER A 28 5.26 17.08 19.22
N GLU A 29 4.12 17.59 18.76
CA GLU A 29 2.79 17.07 19.08
C GLU A 29 2.31 16.02 18.03
N ILE A 30 3.11 15.74 17.01
CA ILE A 30 2.80 14.69 16.01
C ILE A 30 3.20 13.34 16.57
N ASP A 31 2.27 12.39 16.57
CA ASP A 31 2.59 10.98 16.78
C ASP A 31 3.03 10.36 15.44
N ALA A 32 4.23 9.81 15.38
CA ALA A 32 4.76 9.14 14.20
C ALA A 32 5.41 7.81 14.61
N ILE A 33 4.95 6.74 13.99
CA ILE A 33 5.32 5.37 14.34
C ILE A 33 5.83 4.67 13.09
N ASP A 34 6.97 4.00 13.21
CA ASP A 34 7.45 2.99 12.26
C ASP A 34 7.21 1.60 12.85
N ILE A 35 6.45 0.79 12.17
CA ILE A 35 6.31 -0.60 12.55
C ILE A 35 7.42 -1.37 11.85
N LEU A 36 8.49 -1.66 12.58
CA LEU A 36 9.57 -2.55 12.17
C LEU A 36 9.25 -3.96 12.67
N ALA A 37 8.27 -4.60 12.08
CA ALA A 37 7.71 -5.81 12.67
C ALA A 37 8.48 -7.08 12.34
N ARG A 38 9.66 -7.28 12.86
CA ARG A 38 10.20 -8.65 12.98
C ARG A 38 9.60 -9.41 14.17
N THR A 39 9.14 -8.73 15.21
CA THR A 39 8.73 -9.36 16.48
C THR A 39 7.33 -9.03 16.95
N GLY A 40 6.63 -8.06 16.35
CA GLY A 40 5.23 -7.72 16.71
C GLY A 40 5.08 -6.89 18.00
N THR A 41 6.16 -6.53 18.66
CA THR A 41 6.16 -5.73 19.91
C THR A 41 7.04 -4.49 19.83
N ASP A 42 7.93 -4.41 18.83
CA ASP A 42 8.90 -3.32 18.75
C ASP A 42 8.45 -2.27 17.74
N ASP A 43 7.41 -1.52 18.10
CA ASP A 43 7.05 -0.32 17.39
C ASP A 43 8.11 0.74 17.66
N TYR A 44 8.78 1.19 16.63
CA TYR A 44 9.67 2.31 16.75
C TYR A 44 8.88 3.62 16.74
N VAL A 45 8.74 4.24 17.88
CA VAL A 45 8.17 5.59 17.99
C VAL A 45 9.20 6.59 17.51
N GLN A 46 9.00 7.16 16.33
CA GLN A 46 9.87 8.21 15.79
C GLN A 46 9.67 9.54 16.50
N ASN A 47 8.42 9.83 16.89
CA ASN A 47 8.02 11.04 17.59
C ASN A 47 6.69 10.81 18.31
N GLY A 48 6.45 11.51 19.40
CA GLY A 48 5.20 11.41 20.17
C GLY A 48 5.02 10.09 20.91
N SER A 49 3.87 9.46 20.78
CA SER A 49 3.50 8.24 21.49
C SER A 49 2.74 7.27 20.59
N ASN A 50 2.91 5.97 20.84
CA ASN A 50 2.10 4.90 20.22
C ASN A 50 0.95 4.42 21.12
N LYS A 51 0.76 5.00 22.29
CA LYS A 51 -0.20 4.51 23.28
C LYS A 51 -1.61 4.41 22.72
N ASP A 52 -2.13 5.50 22.14
CA ASP A 52 -3.48 5.54 21.58
C ASP A 52 -3.64 4.62 20.38
N TRP A 53 -2.54 4.38 19.63
CA TRP A 53 -2.50 3.39 18.55
C TRP A 53 -2.67 1.97 19.09
N LEU A 54 -1.95 1.61 20.14
CA LEU A 54 -2.03 0.29 20.76
C LEU A 54 -3.42 0.07 21.39
N GLU A 55 -4.00 1.10 22.03
CA GLU A 55 -5.37 1.06 22.55
C GLU A 55 -6.40 0.84 21.42
N LEU A 56 -6.26 1.55 20.30
CA LEU A 56 -7.13 1.37 19.14
C LEU A 56 -7.02 -0.05 18.56
N MET A 57 -5.81 -0.58 18.48
CA MET A 57 -5.58 -1.93 17.98
C MET A 57 -6.22 -2.99 18.90
N GLU A 58 -6.05 -2.85 20.22
CA GLU A 58 -6.65 -3.76 21.17
C GLU A 58 -8.19 -3.65 21.19
N PHE A 59 -8.71 -2.44 21.01
CA PHE A 59 -10.14 -2.22 20.87
C PHE A 59 -10.71 -2.96 19.66
N CYS A 60 -10.07 -2.87 18.48
CA CYS A 60 -10.47 -3.60 17.28
C CYS A 60 -10.40 -5.12 17.45
N ARG A 61 -9.47 -5.61 18.27
CA ARG A 61 -9.31 -7.05 18.54
C ARG A 61 -10.41 -7.60 19.42
N THR A 62 -10.83 -6.83 20.42
CA THR A 62 -11.69 -7.30 21.52
C THR A 62 -13.16 -6.93 21.37
N ASN A 63 -13.49 -5.98 20.51
CA ASN A 63 -14.86 -5.49 20.34
C ASN A 63 -15.47 -5.94 19.00
N ASP A 64 -16.79 -6.07 18.99
CA ASP A 64 -17.57 -6.25 17.77
C ASP A 64 -17.86 -4.89 17.12
N LEU A 65 -17.29 -4.67 15.95
CA LEU A 65 -17.48 -3.43 15.19
C LEU A 65 -18.82 -3.37 14.44
N ASN A 66 -19.64 -4.43 14.46
CA ASN A 66 -21.03 -4.33 14.02
C ASN A 66 -21.88 -3.51 14.99
N ASN A 67 -21.42 -3.31 16.22
CA ASN A 67 -22.01 -2.34 17.12
C ASN A 67 -21.67 -0.92 16.62
N PRO A 68 -22.67 -0.04 16.41
CA PRO A 68 -22.45 1.30 15.86
C PRO A 68 -21.54 2.20 16.71
N ASP A 69 -21.58 2.06 18.04
CA ASP A 69 -20.72 2.85 18.92
C ASP A 69 -19.26 2.37 18.85
N SER A 70 -19.05 1.05 18.75
CA SER A 70 -17.71 0.47 18.55
C SER A 70 -17.13 0.88 17.20
N LEU A 71 -17.94 0.86 16.15
CA LEU A 71 -17.51 1.31 14.83
C LEU A 71 -17.15 2.79 14.84
N ARG A 72 -18.00 3.63 15.44
CA ARG A 72 -17.74 5.06 15.60
C ARG A 72 -16.44 5.32 16.36
N TYR A 73 -16.18 4.61 17.45
CA TYR A 73 -14.92 4.71 18.19
C TYR A 73 -13.71 4.55 17.29
N VAL A 74 -13.74 3.57 16.37
CA VAL A 74 -12.65 3.30 15.43
C VAL A 74 -12.61 4.37 14.34
N THR A 75 -13.73 4.71 13.72
CA THR A 75 -13.77 5.67 12.60
C THR A 75 -13.47 7.11 13.03
N ASP A 76 -13.65 7.44 14.29
CA ASP A 76 -13.25 8.74 14.86
C ASP A 76 -11.74 8.85 15.09
N ARG A 77 -11.01 7.70 15.15
CA ARG A 77 -9.57 7.63 15.46
C ARG A 77 -8.71 7.20 14.28
N LEU A 78 -9.26 6.45 13.34
CA LEU A 78 -8.59 5.96 12.13
C LEU A 78 -9.21 6.61 10.90
N ASP A 79 -8.38 7.15 10.01
CA ASP A 79 -8.80 7.50 8.65
C ASP A 79 -8.95 6.22 7.84
N VAL A 80 -10.17 5.67 7.85
CA VAL A 80 -10.47 4.35 7.27
C VAL A 80 -10.25 4.35 5.76
N ASP A 81 -10.60 5.42 5.06
CA ASP A 81 -10.39 5.50 3.61
C ASP A 81 -8.90 5.53 3.25
N ASN A 82 -8.10 6.29 4.00
CA ASN A 82 -6.63 6.29 3.84
C ASN A 82 -6.06 4.89 4.11
N PHE A 83 -6.46 4.25 5.20
CA PHE A 83 -6.03 2.91 5.55
C PHE A 83 -6.42 1.86 4.50
N PHE A 84 -7.65 1.92 3.99
CA PHE A 84 -8.11 1.03 2.91
C PHE A 84 -7.32 1.25 1.62
N ARG A 85 -7.10 2.50 1.21
CA ARG A 85 -6.30 2.81 0.02
C ARG A 85 -4.86 2.33 0.14
N HIS A 86 -4.24 2.50 1.32
CA HIS A 86 -2.92 1.94 1.60
C HIS A 86 -2.92 0.41 1.43
N SER A 87 -3.84 -0.28 2.10
CA SER A 87 -3.91 -1.75 2.04
C SER A 87 -4.21 -2.27 0.62
N ILE A 88 -5.09 -1.61 -0.11
CA ILE A 88 -5.43 -1.93 -1.51
C ILE A 88 -4.21 -1.75 -2.41
N PHE A 89 -3.49 -0.65 -2.27
CA PHE A 89 -2.27 -0.40 -3.04
C PHE A 89 -1.25 -1.53 -2.85
N GLU A 90 -0.96 -1.89 -1.61
CA GLU A 90 -0.05 -2.98 -1.26
C GLU A 90 -0.49 -4.33 -1.87
N MET A 91 -1.80 -4.62 -1.86
CA MET A 91 -2.36 -5.82 -2.48
C MET A 91 -2.21 -5.81 -4.01
N ILE A 92 -2.45 -4.66 -4.66
CA ILE A 92 -2.33 -4.53 -6.12
C ILE A 92 -0.89 -4.74 -6.55
N ILE A 93 0.07 -4.09 -5.91
CA ILE A 93 1.48 -4.23 -6.25
C ILE A 93 2.09 -5.57 -5.81
N GLY A 94 1.37 -6.35 -5.02
CA GLY A 94 1.85 -7.65 -4.54
C GLY A 94 2.96 -7.55 -3.51
N ASN A 95 2.98 -6.48 -2.70
CA ASN A 95 4.00 -6.30 -1.68
C ASN A 95 3.84 -7.31 -0.54
N LYS A 96 4.91 -8.06 -0.27
CA LYS A 96 4.99 -9.01 0.85
C LYS A 96 5.70 -8.44 2.07
N ASP A 97 6.42 -7.36 1.89
CA ASP A 97 7.15 -6.75 3.00
C ASP A 97 6.23 -5.86 3.83
N MET A 98 5.48 -6.51 4.70
CA MET A 98 4.54 -5.87 5.61
C MET A 98 5.22 -5.34 6.88
N THR A 99 6.55 -5.31 6.90
CA THR A 99 7.30 -4.88 8.07
C THR A 99 7.66 -3.41 8.03
N ASN A 100 7.55 -2.79 6.85
CA ASN A 100 7.90 -1.40 6.62
C ASN A 100 6.63 -0.55 6.51
N VAL A 101 5.92 -0.38 7.63
CA VAL A 101 4.69 0.42 7.68
C VAL A 101 4.91 1.65 8.53
N ARG A 102 4.58 2.80 7.98
CA ARG A 102 4.58 4.08 8.68
C ARG A 102 3.18 4.61 8.86
N MET A 103 2.95 5.16 10.03
CA MET A 103 1.70 5.84 10.34
C MET A 103 1.97 7.06 11.19
N TYR A 104 1.03 7.99 11.16
CA TYR A 104 1.11 9.20 11.93
C TYR A 104 -0.27 9.67 12.35
N ARG A 105 -0.28 10.54 13.34
CA ARG A 105 -1.45 11.30 13.74
C ARG A 105 -1.02 12.72 14.11
N VAL A 106 -1.74 13.69 13.60
CA VAL A 106 -1.60 15.10 14.05
C VAL A 106 -2.51 15.38 15.23
N PRO A 107 -2.25 16.44 16.01
CA PRO A 107 -3.11 16.82 17.14
C PRO A 107 -4.59 16.96 16.73
N GLY A 108 -5.46 16.25 17.44
CA GLY A 108 -6.90 16.23 17.16
C GLY A 108 -7.31 15.50 15.87
N GLY A 109 -6.34 14.95 15.15
CA GLY A 109 -6.59 14.21 13.90
C GLY A 109 -6.75 12.70 14.11
N LYS A 110 -6.90 12.00 12.99
CA LYS A 110 -7.00 10.54 12.93
C LYS A 110 -5.66 9.93 12.55
N TRP A 111 -5.45 8.68 12.93
CA TRP A 111 -4.34 7.90 12.43
C TRP A 111 -4.43 7.71 10.92
N LYS A 112 -3.33 7.98 10.23
CA LYS A 112 -3.16 7.81 8.79
C LYS A 112 -1.93 6.96 8.50
N TYR A 113 -2.01 6.19 7.42
CA TYR A 113 -0.90 5.38 6.90
C TYR A 113 -0.16 6.13 5.79
N LEU A 114 1.13 5.93 5.72
CA LEU A 114 2.02 6.44 4.67
C LEU A 114 2.54 5.29 3.84
N LEU A 115 2.55 5.46 2.51
CA LEU A 115 3.27 4.53 1.63
C LEU A 115 4.78 4.71 1.86
N PHE A 116 5.43 3.62 2.22
CA PHE A 116 6.85 3.59 2.52
C PHE A 116 7.44 2.24 2.17
N ASP A 117 8.63 2.24 1.51
CA ASP A 117 9.43 1.05 1.26
C ASP A 117 8.68 -0.06 0.48
N VAL A 118 8.09 0.32 -0.65
CA VAL A 118 7.22 -0.55 -1.46
C VAL A 118 7.97 -1.32 -2.55
N GLU A 119 9.31 -1.35 -2.52
CA GLU A 119 10.13 -1.99 -3.53
C GLU A 119 10.04 -3.53 -3.58
N ALA A 120 9.48 -4.15 -2.54
CA ALA A 120 9.16 -5.58 -2.56
C ALA A 120 7.88 -5.90 -3.36
N GLY A 121 7.20 -4.89 -3.91
CA GLY A 121 6.15 -5.05 -4.90
C GLY A 121 6.68 -5.29 -6.32
N PHE A 122 5.79 -5.59 -7.26
CA PHE A 122 6.08 -5.81 -8.68
C PHE A 122 7.03 -6.97 -8.99
N LEU A 123 7.22 -7.93 -8.07
CA LEU A 123 8.18 -9.02 -8.23
C LEU A 123 7.60 -10.25 -8.91
N SER A 124 6.35 -10.60 -8.64
CA SER A 124 5.71 -11.80 -9.18
C SER A 124 4.22 -11.60 -9.41
N LEU A 125 3.74 -11.97 -10.60
CA LEU A 125 2.30 -11.93 -10.93
C LEU A 125 1.46 -12.86 -10.06
N ASP A 126 2.03 -13.97 -9.63
CA ASP A 126 1.35 -15.00 -8.83
C ASP A 126 1.42 -14.70 -7.33
N GLU A 127 2.08 -13.59 -6.98
CA GLU A 127 2.15 -13.19 -5.60
C GLU A 127 0.77 -12.86 -5.04
N GLU A 128 0.44 -13.49 -3.93
CA GLU A 128 -0.86 -13.36 -3.32
C GLU A 128 -0.72 -12.88 -1.85
N PRO A 129 -0.48 -11.58 -1.63
CA PRO A 129 -0.39 -11.04 -0.28
C PRO A 129 -1.75 -10.88 0.39
N ILE A 130 -2.86 -10.95 -0.36
CA ILE A 130 -4.22 -10.68 0.13
C ILE A 130 -4.56 -11.54 1.35
N SER A 131 -4.19 -12.83 1.33
CA SER A 131 -4.36 -13.72 2.46
C SER A 131 -3.63 -13.28 3.73
N TRP A 132 -2.58 -12.50 3.58
CA TRP A 132 -1.86 -11.92 4.71
C TRP A 132 -2.60 -10.73 5.29
N TYR A 133 -3.15 -9.87 4.42
CA TYR A 133 -3.86 -8.66 4.82
C TYR A 133 -5.21 -8.94 5.47
N ILE A 134 -5.91 -10.01 5.06
CA ILE A 134 -7.24 -10.37 5.57
C ILE A 134 -7.25 -11.52 6.59
N LYS A 135 -6.14 -11.73 7.30
CA LYS A 135 -6.10 -12.71 8.40
C LYS A 135 -7.07 -12.33 9.50
N ALA A 136 -7.68 -13.36 10.12
CA ALA A 136 -8.54 -13.15 11.27
C ALA A 136 -7.82 -12.34 12.37
N LYS A 137 -8.52 -11.37 12.95
CA LYS A 137 -7.98 -10.46 14.00
C LYS A 137 -7.41 -11.19 15.21
N ASN A 138 -7.88 -12.41 15.48
CA ASN A 138 -7.46 -13.25 16.60
C ASN A 138 -6.38 -14.29 16.24
N ALA A 139 -5.85 -14.28 15.01
CA ALA A 139 -4.78 -15.20 14.65
C ALA A 139 -3.54 -14.94 15.52
N LYS A 140 -2.88 -16.01 16.02
CA LYS A 140 -1.66 -15.92 16.86
C LYS A 140 -0.54 -15.05 16.29
N ARG A 141 -0.55 -14.78 14.98
CA ARG A 141 0.40 -13.96 14.27
C ARG A 141 -0.28 -12.82 13.51
N ALA A 142 -1.48 -12.39 13.95
CA ALA A 142 -2.09 -11.20 13.40
C ALA A 142 -1.23 -9.99 13.76
N ARG A 143 -0.73 -9.32 12.74
CA ARG A 143 0.00 -8.05 12.88
C ARG A 143 -0.99 -6.90 12.85
N PHE A 144 -0.54 -5.72 13.19
CA PHE A 144 -1.37 -4.52 13.36
C PHE A 144 -2.34 -4.23 12.23
N GLN A 145 -1.87 -4.23 10.97
CA GLN A 145 -2.73 -3.98 9.81
C GLN A 145 -3.86 -5.01 9.68
N HIS A 146 -3.54 -6.28 10.00
CA HIS A 146 -4.49 -7.37 9.90
C HIS A 146 -5.64 -7.22 10.90
N VAL A 147 -5.33 -6.76 12.10
CA VAL A 147 -6.35 -6.57 13.15
C VAL A 147 -7.38 -5.55 12.72
N HIS A 148 -6.93 -4.37 12.30
CA HIS A 148 -7.84 -3.30 11.84
C HIS A 148 -8.60 -3.72 10.59
N LEU A 149 -7.91 -4.24 9.57
CA LEU A 149 -8.54 -4.61 8.31
C LEU A 149 -9.56 -5.73 8.50
N SER A 150 -9.21 -6.79 9.23
CA SER A 150 -10.13 -7.88 9.47
C SER A 150 -11.35 -7.43 10.26
N ALA A 151 -11.17 -6.63 11.33
CA ALA A 151 -12.26 -6.12 12.13
C ALA A 151 -13.22 -5.25 11.31
N LEU A 152 -12.67 -4.37 10.46
CA LEU A 152 -13.48 -3.52 9.59
C LEU A 152 -14.19 -4.31 8.49
N LEU A 153 -13.52 -5.33 7.90
CA LEU A 153 -14.14 -6.14 6.84
C LEU A 153 -15.23 -7.10 7.35
N GLU A 154 -15.33 -7.35 8.67
CA GLU A 154 -16.46 -8.04 9.29
C GLU A 154 -17.74 -7.18 9.29
N VAL A 155 -17.61 -5.86 9.12
CA VAL A 155 -18.75 -4.93 9.06
C VAL A 155 -19.20 -4.76 7.62
N PRO A 156 -20.47 -5.10 7.25
CA PRO A 156 -20.92 -5.12 5.85
C PRO A 156 -20.71 -3.80 5.11
N GLN A 157 -21.01 -2.67 5.74
CA GLN A 157 -20.82 -1.35 5.13
C GLN A 157 -19.33 -0.98 4.93
N MET A 158 -18.43 -1.42 5.80
CA MET A 158 -16.99 -1.19 5.65
C MET A 158 -16.41 -2.11 4.56
N ARG A 159 -16.89 -3.37 4.50
CA ARG A 159 -16.57 -4.27 3.41
C ARG A 159 -16.99 -3.73 2.04
N ALA A 160 -18.21 -3.21 1.95
CA ALA A 160 -18.72 -2.56 0.73
C ALA A 160 -17.82 -1.36 0.34
N ARG A 161 -17.48 -0.49 1.31
CA ARG A 161 -16.59 0.65 1.09
C ARG A 161 -15.18 0.23 0.62
N PHE A 162 -14.63 -0.83 1.19
CA PHE A 162 -13.34 -1.37 0.77
C PHE A 162 -13.37 -1.85 -0.69
N LEU A 163 -14.41 -2.60 -1.09
CA LEU A 163 -14.55 -3.08 -2.47
C LEU A 163 -14.79 -1.93 -3.46
N GLU A 164 -15.57 -0.94 -3.08
CA GLU A 164 -15.79 0.27 -3.87
C GLU A 164 -14.47 1.01 -4.12
N LEU A 165 -13.68 1.27 -3.07
CA LEU A 165 -12.37 1.91 -3.19
C LEU A 165 -11.38 1.07 -4.02
N PHE A 166 -11.45 -0.25 -3.91
CA PHE A 166 -10.60 -1.14 -4.70
C PHE A 166 -10.91 -1.00 -6.19
N GLY A 167 -12.19 -1.05 -6.57
CA GLY A 167 -12.61 -0.83 -7.95
C GLY A 167 -12.21 0.55 -8.48
N GLN A 168 -12.47 1.61 -7.70
CA GLN A 168 -12.09 2.98 -8.05
C GLN A 168 -10.59 3.17 -8.25
N MET A 169 -9.75 2.56 -7.42
CA MET A 169 -8.30 2.65 -7.57
C MET A 169 -7.82 1.95 -8.84
N LEU A 170 -8.35 0.78 -9.15
CA LEU A 170 -8.02 0.07 -10.38
C LEU A 170 -8.48 0.83 -11.63
N GLU A 171 -9.66 1.43 -11.60
CA GLU A 171 -10.24 2.20 -12.69
C GLU A 171 -9.46 3.48 -13.00
N ASN A 172 -8.88 4.13 -11.98
CA ASN A 172 -8.36 5.49 -12.13
C ASN A 172 -6.84 5.63 -11.94
N GLN A 173 -6.17 4.68 -11.27
CA GLN A 173 -4.78 4.85 -10.86
C GLN A 173 -3.83 3.81 -11.46
N PHE A 174 -4.35 2.67 -11.93
CA PHE A 174 -3.54 1.57 -12.45
C PHE A 174 -3.77 1.35 -13.96
N LEU A 175 -3.91 2.44 -14.71
CA LEU A 175 -4.13 2.42 -16.14
C LEU A 175 -2.81 2.28 -16.88
N TRP A 176 -2.72 1.26 -17.76
CA TRP A 176 -1.48 0.95 -18.46
C TRP A 176 -0.91 2.12 -19.26
N PRO A 177 -1.68 2.89 -20.05
CA PRO A 177 -1.11 4.00 -20.82
C PRO A 177 -0.39 5.03 -19.96
N ASP A 178 -0.94 5.35 -18.78
CA ASP A 178 -0.35 6.33 -17.86
C ASP A 178 0.89 5.77 -17.17
N MET A 179 0.85 4.49 -16.78
CA MET A 179 2.01 3.80 -16.21
C MET A 179 3.12 3.64 -17.24
N GLU A 180 2.79 3.25 -18.48
CA GLU A 180 3.76 3.12 -19.55
C GLU A 180 4.47 4.44 -19.85
N ALA A 181 3.73 5.53 -19.94
CA ALA A 181 4.31 6.85 -20.17
C ALA A 181 5.34 7.21 -19.08
N ARG A 182 5.06 6.91 -17.81
CA ARG A 182 5.99 7.10 -16.69
C ARG A 182 7.21 6.18 -16.79
N PHE A 183 7.03 4.91 -17.13
CA PHE A 183 8.15 3.99 -17.34
C PHE A 183 9.06 4.47 -18.47
N VAL A 184 8.49 4.89 -19.60
CA VAL A 184 9.27 5.44 -20.74
C VAL A 184 10.04 6.68 -20.33
N GLN A 185 9.43 7.58 -19.57
CA GLN A 185 10.12 8.76 -19.03
C GLN A 185 11.31 8.37 -18.16
N TRP A 186 11.17 7.41 -17.26
CA TRP A 186 12.28 6.95 -16.39
C TRP A 186 13.34 6.20 -17.18
N GLU A 187 12.97 5.36 -18.14
CA GLU A 187 13.92 4.68 -19.02
C GLU A 187 14.77 5.70 -19.77
N ASN A 188 14.14 6.69 -20.41
CA ASN A 188 14.85 7.74 -21.16
C ASN A 188 15.78 8.57 -20.29
N ALA A 189 15.43 8.79 -19.02
CA ALA A 189 16.28 9.53 -18.08
C ALA A 189 17.47 8.69 -17.58
N LEU A 190 17.30 7.38 -17.40
CA LEU A 190 18.31 6.51 -16.80
C LEU A 190 19.24 5.87 -17.82
N GLU A 191 18.73 5.45 -18.98
CA GLU A 191 19.47 4.67 -19.97
C GLU A 191 20.78 5.31 -20.40
N PRO A 192 20.87 6.63 -20.69
CA PRO A 192 22.14 7.28 -21.06
C PRO A 192 23.21 7.24 -19.97
N LEU A 193 22.80 7.04 -18.71
CA LEU A 193 23.68 7.07 -17.55
C LEU A 193 24.20 5.67 -17.17
N LEU A 194 23.59 4.60 -17.71
CA LEU A 194 23.89 3.22 -17.36
C LEU A 194 25.32 2.77 -17.69
N PRO A 195 25.95 3.15 -18.83
CA PRO A 195 27.31 2.73 -19.12
C PRO A 195 28.30 3.08 -18.02
N ARG A 196 28.21 4.32 -17.50
CA ARG A 196 29.04 4.77 -16.38
C ARG A 196 28.74 4.01 -15.09
N HIS A 197 27.46 3.69 -14.84
CA HIS A 197 27.02 2.92 -13.69
C HIS A 197 27.59 1.49 -13.72
N PHE A 198 27.50 0.80 -14.85
CA PHE A 198 28.00 -0.57 -15.01
C PHE A 198 29.54 -0.66 -14.98
N THR A 199 30.24 0.42 -15.35
CA THR A 199 31.69 0.50 -15.20
C THR A 199 32.08 0.50 -13.72
N ARG A 200 31.32 1.21 -12.88
CA ARG A 200 31.56 1.30 -11.44
C ARG A 200 31.08 0.07 -10.68
N TRP A 201 29.87 -0.40 -10.99
CA TRP A 201 29.16 -1.48 -10.29
C TRP A 201 28.97 -2.67 -11.23
N LYS A 202 29.76 -3.71 -11.07
CA LYS A 202 29.84 -4.85 -12.02
C LYS A 202 28.72 -5.91 -11.84
N GLY A 203 27.83 -5.75 -10.88
CA GLY A 203 26.78 -6.74 -10.59
C GLY A 203 25.61 -6.73 -11.59
N LEU A 204 25.38 -5.61 -12.25
CA LEU A 204 24.31 -5.41 -13.24
C LEU A 204 24.91 -5.16 -14.63
N THR A 205 24.23 -5.66 -15.65
CA THR A 205 24.56 -5.39 -17.06
C THR A 205 23.36 -4.76 -17.74
N TYR A 206 23.57 -4.09 -18.89
CA TYR A 206 22.49 -3.54 -19.70
C TYR A 206 21.41 -4.57 -20.01
N LYS A 207 21.82 -5.79 -20.40
CA LYS A 207 20.88 -6.88 -20.68
C LYS A 207 20.03 -7.24 -19.46
N LYS A 208 20.62 -7.37 -18.28
CA LYS A 208 19.87 -7.65 -17.05
C LYS A 208 18.96 -6.51 -16.66
N TRP A 209 19.43 -5.28 -16.77
CA TRP A 209 18.60 -4.10 -16.51
C TRP A 209 17.37 -4.07 -17.44
N ARG A 210 17.56 -4.30 -18.74
CA ARG A 210 16.46 -4.33 -19.72
C ARG A 210 15.42 -5.40 -19.37
N ILE A 211 15.88 -6.62 -19.08
CA ILE A 211 15.00 -7.73 -18.66
C ILE A 211 14.17 -7.34 -17.43
N ASN A 212 14.78 -6.71 -16.44
CA ASN A 212 14.08 -6.31 -15.22
C ASN A 212 13.05 -5.20 -15.51
N VAL A 213 13.39 -4.21 -16.32
CA VAL A 213 12.46 -3.15 -16.72
C VAL A 213 11.26 -3.74 -17.46
N ASP A 214 11.50 -4.62 -18.44
CA ASP A 214 10.43 -5.27 -19.19
C ASP A 214 9.54 -6.15 -18.30
N ALA A 215 10.12 -6.82 -17.31
CA ALA A 215 9.37 -7.61 -16.33
C ALA A 215 8.46 -6.74 -15.46
N VAL A 216 8.94 -5.60 -14.97
CA VAL A 216 8.13 -4.65 -14.19
C VAL A 216 7.02 -4.04 -15.04
N LYS A 217 7.31 -3.66 -16.29
CA LYS A 217 6.31 -3.16 -17.24
C LYS A 217 5.23 -4.21 -17.52
N TYR A 218 5.63 -5.44 -17.76
CA TYR A 218 4.69 -6.55 -17.96
C TYR A 218 3.82 -6.78 -16.72
N TYR A 219 4.42 -6.78 -15.54
CA TYR A 219 3.69 -6.88 -14.28
C TYR A 219 2.66 -5.75 -14.14
N ALA A 220 3.08 -4.50 -14.30
CA ALA A 220 2.21 -3.34 -14.16
C ALA A 220 1.01 -3.38 -15.13
N ARG A 221 1.21 -3.90 -16.34
CA ARG A 221 0.15 -4.06 -17.35
C ARG A 221 -0.85 -5.16 -17.00
N VAL A 222 -0.38 -6.30 -16.51
CA VAL A 222 -1.20 -7.52 -16.34
C VAL A 222 -1.83 -7.61 -14.96
N ARG A 223 -1.10 -7.17 -13.93
CA ARG A 223 -1.48 -7.34 -12.52
C ARG A 223 -2.84 -6.73 -12.15
N PRO A 224 -3.25 -5.54 -12.63
CA PRO A 224 -4.52 -4.94 -12.25
C PRO A 224 -5.75 -5.81 -12.55
N LEU A 225 -5.77 -6.52 -13.67
CA LEU A 225 -6.84 -7.49 -13.95
C LEU A 225 -6.72 -8.74 -13.08
N LYS A 226 -5.50 -9.27 -12.94
CA LYS A 226 -5.26 -10.49 -12.16
C LYS A 226 -5.62 -10.34 -10.68
N VAL A 227 -5.39 -9.16 -10.09
CA VAL A 227 -5.71 -8.94 -8.69
C VAL A 227 -7.22 -8.97 -8.42
N ILE A 228 -8.07 -8.64 -9.39
CA ILE A 228 -9.53 -8.75 -9.25
C ILE A 228 -9.92 -10.23 -9.03
N ASP A 229 -9.32 -11.16 -9.76
CA ASP A 229 -9.57 -12.58 -9.58
C ASP A 229 -9.08 -13.07 -8.22
N LEU A 230 -7.88 -12.65 -7.84
CA LEU A 230 -7.28 -13.01 -6.54
C LEU A 230 -8.13 -12.51 -5.36
N ILE A 231 -8.52 -11.23 -5.35
CA ILE A 231 -9.35 -10.68 -4.28
C ILE A 231 -10.74 -11.30 -4.27
N SER A 232 -11.32 -11.56 -5.45
CA SER A 232 -12.63 -12.23 -5.56
C SER A 232 -12.61 -13.61 -4.94
N GLN A 233 -11.56 -14.39 -5.19
CA GLN A 233 -11.38 -15.69 -4.60
C GLN A 233 -11.18 -15.62 -3.08
N ARG A 234 -10.28 -14.76 -2.62
CA ARG A 234 -9.88 -14.67 -1.21
C ARG A 234 -10.98 -14.10 -0.31
N MET A 235 -11.70 -13.10 -0.77
CA MET A 235 -12.84 -12.52 -0.05
C MET A 235 -14.17 -13.19 -0.35
N LYS A 236 -14.19 -14.26 -1.18
CA LYS A 236 -15.42 -14.95 -1.61
C LYS A 236 -16.44 -13.95 -2.19
N ILE A 237 -15.98 -13.08 -3.07
CA ILE A 237 -16.81 -12.05 -3.70
C ILE A 237 -17.82 -12.75 -4.64
N THR A 238 -19.09 -12.46 -4.46
CA THR A 238 -20.16 -13.00 -5.30
C THR A 238 -20.12 -12.40 -6.72
N LYS A 239 -20.77 -13.06 -7.67
CA LYS A 239 -20.90 -12.52 -9.03
C LYS A 239 -21.57 -11.14 -9.04
N SER A 240 -22.57 -10.93 -8.17
CA SER A 240 -23.24 -9.65 -8.04
C SER A 240 -22.31 -8.56 -7.50
N GLU A 241 -21.56 -8.83 -6.44
CA GLU A 241 -20.56 -7.90 -5.92
C GLU A 241 -19.47 -7.58 -6.94
N ARG A 242 -18.97 -8.60 -7.66
CA ARG A 242 -17.98 -8.39 -8.72
C ARG A 242 -18.51 -7.46 -9.81
N ALA A 243 -19.73 -7.70 -10.27
CA ALA A 243 -20.37 -6.83 -11.24
C ALA A 243 -20.59 -5.41 -10.71
N GLN A 244 -20.94 -5.28 -9.44
CA GLN A 244 -21.17 -3.97 -8.81
C GLN A 244 -19.87 -3.16 -8.63
N TYR A 245 -18.80 -3.77 -8.13
CA TYR A 245 -17.60 -3.06 -7.70
C TYR A 245 -16.46 -3.06 -8.70
N PHE A 246 -16.40 -4.03 -9.63
CA PHE A 246 -15.25 -4.20 -10.52
C PHE A 246 -15.58 -4.13 -12.02
N ALA A 247 -16.85 -4.13 -12.45
CA ALA A 247 -17.17 -4.15 -13.86
C ALA A 247 -16.59 -2.94 -14.64
N ALA A 248 -16.65 -1.74 -14.06
CA ALA A 248 -16.07 -0.54 -14.66
C ALA A 248 -14.54 -0.64 -14.79
N ALA A 249 -13.87 -1.06 -13.74
CA ALA A 249 -12.42 -1.29 -13.72
C ALA A 249 -12.01 -2.37 -14.73
N GLU A 250 -12.72 -3.50 -14.78
CA GLU A 250 -12.46 -4.58 -15.76
C GLU A 250 -12.58 -4.07 -17.19
N ALA A 251 -13.64 -3.32 -17.53
CA ALA A 251 -13.86 -2.78 -18.86
C ALA A 251 -12.72 -1.82 -19.28
N VAL A 252 -12.35 -0.89 -18.43
CA VAL A 252 -11.27 0.07 -18.72
C VAL A 252 -9.91 -0.63 -18.82
N LEU A 253 -9.59 -1.54 -17.92
CA LEU A 253 -8.32 -2.28 -17.92
C LEU A 253 -8.19 -3.19 -19.15
N GLN A 254 -9.27 -3.87 -19.56
CA GLN A 254 -9.29 -4.69 -20.79
C GLN A 254 -9.08 -3.83 -22.04
N GLN A 255 -9.79 -2.71 -22.15
CA GLN A 255 -9.65 -1.78 -23.26
C GLN A 255 -8.22 -1.22 -23.35
N ASN A 256 -7.62 -0.83 -22.25
CA ASN A 256 -6.27 -0.27 -22.18
C ASN A 256 -5.19 -1.33 -22.52
N ASN A 257 -5.41 -2.58 -22.15
CA ASN A 257 -4.48 -3.67 -22.49
C ASN A 257 -4.51 -4.08 -23.96
N GLN A 258 -5.57 -3.74 -24.71
CA GLN A 258 -5.68 -4.00 -26.15
C GLN A 258 -4.99 -2.94 -27.01
N LYS A 259 -4.80 -1.74 -26.49
CA LYS A 259 -4.03 -0.69 -27.17
C LYS A 259 -2.55 -1.10 -27.17
N LYS A 260 -2.04 -1.41 -28.38
CA LYS A 260 -0.63 -1.72 -28.62
C LYS A 260 0.20 -0.45 -28.67
#